data_a7d93119e820fa95ffd9e20b1c3da1f3
#
_entry.id   a7d93119e820fa95ffd9e20b1c3da1f3
#
_cell.length_a   1.000
_cell.length_b   1.000
_cell.length_c   1.000
_cell.angle_alpha   90.00
_cell.angle_beta   90.00
_cell.angle_gamma   90.00
#
_symmetry.space_group_name_H-M   'P 1'
#
loop_
_entity.id
_entity.type
_entity.pdbx_description
1 polymer ?
#
loop_
_entity_poly.entity_id
_entity_poly.type
_entity_poly.pdbx_seq_one_letter_code
_entity_poly.pdbx_strand_id
1 'polypeptide(L)'
;MVGRLQGKVALITGGTSGIGEATVELFVAEGAKVLIVGRNADKGRTMVSALGDAVRFFQADVRHEDQIAAAVADAAATFGRLDILFNNAGGGTTGGVTDFTAEQLDDAVSLLLGSALYGMKHAAPVMKAQGWGSIINNSSVAALRTHMGGYLYSIAKAGVTQATKLAGMELGRHGVTVNCISPGGIATPIFFGGSDRAAAMAEGHLEASMAKLERNLAKATPIQKSGLPRDIAAAALFLASDEGHYVNCHDFVVDAGMTAAGRNNFEAVA
;
A
#
# COMPACT_ATOMS: atom_id res chain seq x y z
N MET A 1 -16.83 -8.44 20.23
CA MET A 1 -16.78 -7.00 19.86
C MET A 1 -17.13 -6.90 18.38
N VAL A 2 -17.85 -5.87 17.97
CA VAL A 2 -18.10 -5.61 16.54
C VAL A 2 -16.78 -5.18 15.91
N GLY A 3 -16.45 -5.71 14.73
CA GLY A 3 -15.21 -5.35 14.01
C GLY A 3 -15.16 -3.86 13.66
N ARG A 4 -13.97 -3.28 13.66
CA ARG A 4 -13.72 -1.84 13.41
C ARG A 4 -14.14 -1.37 12.01
N LEU A 5 -14.28 -2.30 11.06
CA LEU A 5 -14.72 -2.05 9.68
C LEU A 5 -16.05 -2.73 9.36
N GLN A 6 -16.83 -3.06 10.38
CA GLN A 6 -18.10 -3.76 10.17
C GLN A 6 -19.03 -3.02 9.18
N GLY A 7 -19.39 -3.71 8.10
CA GLY A 7 -20.27 -3.18 7.06
C GLY A 7 -19.62 -2.21 6.08
N LYS A 8 -18.31 -1.96 6.18
CA LYS A 8 -17.55 -1.15 5.22
C LYS A 8 -17.08 -2.00 4.05
N VAL A 9 -16.87 -1.34 2.91
CA VAL A 9 -16.35 -1.93 1.67
C VAL A 9 -15.01 -1.30 1.34
N ALA A 10 -13.99 -2.14 1.13
CA ALA A 10 -12.65 -1.71 0.76
C ALA A 10 -12.25 -2.22 -0.63
N LEU A 11 -11.53 -1.40 -1.39
CA LEU A 11 -10.78 -1.79 -2.57
C LEU A 11 -9.28 -1.68 -2.24
N ILE A 12 -8.54 -2.78 -2.42
CA ILE A 12 -7.11 -2.84 -2.09
C ILE A 12 -6.33 -3.26 -3.34
N THR A 13 -5.52 -2.35 -3.88
CA THR A 13 -4.64 -2.67 -5.01
C THR A 13 -3.36 -3.36 -4.52
N GLY A 14 -2.86 -4.32 -5.32
CA GLY A 14 -1.74 -5.16 -4.90
C GLY A 14 -2.08 -6.06 -3.70
N GLY A 15 -3.35 -6.41 -3.54
CA GLY A 15 -3.88 -7.14 -2.39
C GLY A 15 -3.50 -8.62 -2.32
N THR A 16 -2.74 -9.15 -3.27
CA THR A 16 -2.41 -10.59 -3.37
C THR A 16 -1.04 -10.95 -2.79
N SER A 17 -0.34 -10.01 -2.13
CA SER A 17 0.96 -10.29 -1.51
C SER A 17 1.38 -9.19 -0.52
N GLY A 18 2.23 -9.54 0.43
CA GLY A 18 2.92 -8.62 1.33
C GLY A 18 1.98 -7.71 2.11
N ILE A 19 2.20 -6.39 2.05
CA ILE A 19 1.38 -5.41 2.79
C ILE A 19 -0.09 -5.49 2.37
N GLY A 20 -0.38 -5.61 1.07
CA GLY A 20 -1.75 -5.69 0.56
C GLY A 20 -2.50 -6.92 1.07
N GLU A 21 -1.88 -8.09 1.00
CA GLU A 21 -2.44 -9.36 1.50
C GLU A 21 -2.74 -9.27 3.01
N ALA A 22 -1.76 -8.84 3.82
CA ALA A 22 -1.96 -8.67 5.26
C ALA A 22 -3.07 -7.65 5.57
N THR A 23 -3.24 -6.61 4.73
CA THR A 23 -4.33 -5.64 4.89
C THR A 23 -5.68 -6.24 4.53
N VAL A 24 -5.76 -7.05 3.46
CA VAL A 24 -7.00 -7.77 3.11
C VAL A 24 -7.44 -8.67 4.25
N GLU A 25 -6.54 -9.51 4.77
CA GLU A 25 -6.81 -10.43 5.87
C GLU A 25 -7.30 -9.68 7.12
N LEU A 26 -6.61 -8.61 7.51
CA LEU A 26 -6.97 -7.83 8.68
C LEU A 26 -8.33 -7.11 8.48
N PHE A 27 -8.58 -6.53 7.31
CA PHE A 27 -9.83 -5.82 7.04
C PHE A 27 -11.03 -6.76 7.04
N VAL A 28 -10.87 -7.97 6.51
CA VAL A 28 -11.90 -9.03 6.58
C VAL A 28 -12.13 -9.45 8.02
N ALA A 29 -11.09 -9.68 8.80
CA ALA A 29 -11.20 -10.02 10.22
C ALA A 29 -11.92 -8.92 11.03
N GLU A 30 -11.82 -7.67 10.59
CA GLU A 30 -12.50 -6.49 11.19
C GLU A 30 -13.89 -6.21 10.58
N GLY A 31 -14.41 -7.13 9.76
CA GLY A 31 -15.80 -7.12 9.28
C GLY A 31 -16.02 -6.35 7.95
N ALA A 32 -14.97 -5.99 7.23
CA ALA A 32 -15.09 -5.38 5.91
C ALA A 32 -15.38 -6.43 4.83
N LYS A 33 -16.06 -5.98 3.75
CA LYS A 33 -16.01 -6.66 2.45
C LYS A 33 -14.87 -6.04 1.63
N VAL A 34 -14.11 -6.88 0.91
CA VAL A 34 -12.91 -6.40 0.22
C VAL A 34 -12.90 -6.83 -1.25
N LEU A 35 -12.74 -5.87 -2.17
CA LEU A 35 -12.32 -6.13 -3.54
C LEU A 35 -10.79 -6.12 -3.61
N ILE A 36 -10.22 -7.29 -3.85
CA ILE A 36 -8.79 -7.49 -4.06
C ILE A 36 -8.47 -7.20 -5.52
N VAL A 37 -7.56 -6.25 -5.77
CA VAL A 37 -7.12 -5.93 -7.13
C VAL A 37 -5.66 -6.34 -7.32
N GLY A 38 -5.38 -7.10 -8.38
CA GLY A 38 -4.03 -7.56 -8.68
C GLY A 38 -3.91 -8.25 -10.04
N ARG A 39 -2.68 -8.51 -10.50
CA ARG A 39 -2.42 -9.10 -11.81
C ARG A 39 -2.51 -10.63 -11.81
N ASN A 40 -2.12 -11.26 -10.70
CA ASN A 40 -2.01 -12.71 -10.61
C ASN A 40 -3.34 -13.33 -10.19
N ALA A 41 -4.04 -13.92 -11.18
CA ALA A 41 -5.35 -14.53 -10.99
C ALA A 41 -5.33 -15.76 -10.07
N ASP A 42 -4.23 -16.55 -10.07
CA ASP A 42 -4.12 -17.74 -9.22
C ASP A 42 -4.04 -17.35 -7.74
N LYS A 43 -3.19 -16.38 -7.41
CA LYS A 43 -3.12 -15.83 -6.05
C LYS A 43 -4.45 -15.21 -5.62
N GLY A 44 -5.11 -14.48 -6.53
CA GLY A 44 -6.43 -13.92 -6.26
C GLY A 44 -7.46 -15.00 -5.92
N ARG A 45 -7.53 -16.06 -6.72
CA ARG A 45 -8.41 -17.21 -6.47
C ARG A 45 -8.10 -17.90 -5.14
N THR A 46 -6.83 -18.08 -4.82
CA THR A 46 -6.40 -18.67 -3.53
C THR A 46 -6.93 -17.84 -2.36
N MET A 47 -6.79 -16.51 -2.40
CA MET A 47 -7.29 -15.64 -1.34
C MET A 47 -8.83 -15.67 -1.23
N VAL A 48 -9.55 -15.67 -2.36
CA VAL A 48 -11.01 -15.80 -2.35
C VAL A 48 -11.43 -17.15 -1.74
N SER A 49 -10.75 -18.23 -2.08
CA SER A 49 -11.02 -19.54 -1.49
C SER A 49 -10.76 -19.58 0.03
N ALA A 50 -9.74 -18.90 0.51
CA ALA A 50 -9.37 -18.86 1.93
C ALA A 50 -10.27 -17.95 2.78
N LEU A 51 -10.70 -16.80 2.22
CA LEU A 51 -11.43 -15.74 2.95
C LEU A 51 -12.94 -15.75 2.70
N GLY A 52 -13.42 -16.56 1.75
CA GLY A 52 -14.84 -16.77 1.47
C GLY A 52 -15.56 -15.55 0.91
N ASP A 53 -16.85 -15.43 1.26
CA ASP A 53 -17.77 -14.43 0.68
C ASP A 53 -17.45 -12.97 1.07
N ALA A 54 -16.54 -12.76 2.02
CA ALA A 54 -16.10 -11.43 2.41
C ALA A 54 -15.21 -10.77 1.36
N VAL A 55 -14.66 -11.53 0.41
CA VAL A 55 -13.75 -11.02 -0.59
C VAL A 55 -14.18 -11.37 -2.01
N ARG A 56 -13.79 -10.51 -2.95
CA ARG A 56 -13.80 -10.77 -4.39
C ARG A 56 -12.46 -10.37 -4.97
N PHE A 57 -12.11 -10.97 -6.10
CA PHE A 57 -10.90 -10.65 -6.83
C PHE A 57 -11.24 -10.05 -8.20
N PHE A 58 -10.60 -8.93 -8.51
CA PHE A 58 -10.64 -8.26 -9.80
C PHE A 58 -9.24 -8.26 -10.41
N GLN A 59 -9.08 -8.91 -11.56
CA GLN A 59 -7.80 -8.93 -12.24
C GLN A 59 -7.56 -7.61 -12.98
N ALA A 60 -6.53 -6.87 -12.58
CA ALA A 60 -6.14 -5.62 -13.22
C ALA A 60 -4.65 -5.33 -13.09
N ASP A 61 -4.11 -4.65 -14.10
CA ASP A 61 -2.85 -3.94 -14.02
C ASP A 61 -3.11 -2.47 -13.71
N VAL A 62 -2.66 -2.02 -12.55
CA VAL A 62 -2.91 -0.66 -12.05
C VAL A 62 -2.22 0.45 -12.87
N ARG A 63 -1.35 0.11 -13.82
CA ARG A 63 -0.76 1.05 -14.78
C ARG A 63 -1.78 1.56 -15.81
N HIS A 64 -2.89 0.86 -15.98
CA HIS A 64 -3.95 1.18 -16.93
C HIS A 64 -5.14 1.80 -16.21
N GLU A 65 -5.43 3.05 -16.55
CA GLU A 65 -6.51 3.82 -15.91
C GLU A 65 -7.88 3.18 -16.05
N ASP A 66 -8.20 2.67 -17.24
CA ASP A 66 -9.48 2.00 -17.56
C ASP A 66 -9.71 0.76 -16.68
N GLN A 67 -8.66 0.01 -16.36
CA GLN A 67 -8.76 -1.15 -15.47
C GLN A 67 -9.01 -0.76 -14.01
N ILE A 68 -8.41 0.33 -13.54
CA ILE A 68 -8.71 0.88 -12.20
C ILE A 68 -10.14 1.42 -12.15
N ALA A 69 -10.57 2.15 -13.19
CA ALA A 69 -11.95 2.64 -13.30
C ALA A 69 -12.94 1.48 -13.22
N ALA A 70 -12.69 0.41 -13.97
CA ALA A 70 -13.54 -0.78 -13.97
C ALA A 70 -13.56 -1.48 -12.58
N ALA A 71 -12.40 -1.58 -11.89
CA ALA A 71 -12.34 -2.15 -10.55
C ALA A 71 -13.15 -1.34 -9.52
N VAL A 72 -13.07 0.00 -9.58
CA VAL A 72 -13.87 0.88 -8.70
C VAL A 72 -15.36 0.74 -8.99
N ALA A 73 -15.74 0.70 -10.27
CA ALA A 73 -17.14 0.49 -10.68
C ALA A 73 -17.66 -0.89 -10.22
N ASP A 74 -16.84 -1.95 -10.34
CA ASP A 74 -17.19 -3.29 -9.88
C ASP A 74 -17.39 -3.34 -8.36
N ALA A 75 -16.52 -2.69 -7.57
CA ALA A 75 -16.69 -2.61 -6.12
C ALA A 75 -18.02 -1.94 -5.75
N ALA A 76 -18.33 -0.79 -6.36
CA ALA A 76 -19.56 -0.06 -6.09
C ALA A 76 -20.79 -0.84 -6.53
N ALA A 77 -20.76 -1.50 -7.69
CA ALA A 77 -21.88 -2.30 -8.19
C ALA A 77 -22.11 -3.57 -7.37
N THR A 78 -21.04 -4.28 -7.01
CA THR A 78 -21.09 -5.57 -6.30
C THR A 78 -21.52 -5.42 -4.85
N PHE A 79 -20.99 -4.41 -4.16
CA PHE A 79 -21.20 -4.24 -2.71
C PHE A 79 -22.14 -3.06 -2.37
N GLY A 80 -22.56 -2.27 -3.39
CA GLY A 80 -23.46 -1.13 -3.22
C GLY A 80 -22.80 0.15 -2.69
N ARG A 81 -21.49 0.12 -2.36
CA ARG A 81 -20.72 1.23 -1.81
C ARG A 81 -19.21 1.02 -1.96
N LEU A 82 -18.43 2.08 -1.77
CA LEU A 82 -16.99 2.00 -1.62
C LEU A 82 -16.55 2.97 -0.51
N ASP A 83 -16.14 2.45 0.64
CA ASP A 83 -15.79 3.24 1.82
C ASP A 83 -14.30 3.50 1.93
N ILE A 84 -13.50 2.53 1.51
CA ILE A 84 -12.06 2.54 1.70
C ILE A 84 -11.38 2.22 0.37
N LEU A 85 -10.42 3.07 -0.02
CA LEU A 85 -9.49 2.77 -1.09
C LEU A 85 -8.07 2.70 -0.52
N PHE A 86 -7.40 1.56 -0.66
CA PHE A 86 -5.98 1.44 -0.36
C PHE A 86 -5.17 1.27 -1.65
N ASN A 87 -4.58 2.36 -2.12
CA ASN A 87 -3.63 2.37 -3.23
C ASN A 87 -2.27 1.83 -2.74
N ASN A 88 -2.12 0.51 -2.77
CA ASN A 88 -0.94 -0.16 -2.23
C ASN A 88 -0.05 -0.79 -3.32
N ALA A 89 -0.59 -1.09 -4.50
CA ALA A 89 0.19 -1.69 -5.58
C ALA A 89 1.48 -0.91 -5.85
N GLY A 90 2.58 -1.64 -6.03
CA GLY A 90 3.89 -1.03 -6.27
C GLY A 90 4.95 -2.07 -6.55
N GLY A 91 6.17 -1.59 -6.81
CA GLY A 91 7.34 -2.39 -7.10
C GLY A 91 8.62 -1.59 -6.93
N GLY A 92 9.77 -2.26 -6.97
CA GLY A 92 11.07 -1.61 -7.03
C GLY A 92 11.32 -1.00 -8.41
N THR A 93 12.21 -0.02 -8.48
CA THR A 93 12.69 0.59 -9.71
C THR A 93 14.19 0.40 -9.86
N THR A 94 14.68 0.50 -11.08
CA THR A 94 16.10 0.46 -11.42
C THR A 94 16.51 1.77 -12.11
N GLY A 95 17.82 1.99 -12.27
CA GLY A 95 18.37 3.19 -12.88
C GLY A 95 18.62 4.33 -11.88
N GLY A 96 19.75 5.00 -12.05
CA GLY A 96 20.16 6.22 -11.33
C GLY A 96 20.03 7.45 -12.24
N VAL A 97 20.45 8.62 -11.76
CA VAL A 97 20.31 9.89 -12.45
C VAL A 97 20.98 9.96 -13.83
N THR A 98 21.97 9.10 -14.08
CA THR A 98 22.76 9.09 -15.33
C THR A 98 22.42 7.93 -16.26
N ASP A 99 21.64 6.94 -15.83
CA ASP A 99 21.50 5.66 -16.52
C ASP A 99 20.06 5.09 -16.57
N PHE A 100 19.05 5.81 -16.04
CA PHE A 100 17.67 5.38 -16.23
C PHE A 100 17.23 5.55 -17.70
N THR A 101 16.41 4.64 -18.21
CA THR A 101 15.81 4.76 -19.56
C THR A 101 14.42 5.38 -19.50
N ALA A 102 13.92 5.83 -20.67
CA ALA A 102 12.56 6.37 -20.78
C ALA A 102 11.51 5.35 -20.31
N GLU A 103 11.67 4.06 -20.68
CA GLU A 103 10.76 2.99 -20.29
C GLU A 103 10.76 2.77 -18.77
N GLN A 104 11.94 2.87 -18.12
CA GLN A 104 12.03 2.76 -16.66
C GLN A 104 11.35 3.94 -15.96
N LEU A 105 11.45 5.15 -16.52
CA LEU A 105 10.73 6.31 -16.02
C LEU A 105 9.22 6.15 -16.17
N ASP A 106 8.76 5.77 -17.35
CA ASP A 106 7.35 5.59 -17.66
C ASP A 106 6.73 4.47 -16.79
N ASP A 107 7.43 3.35 -16.61
CA ASP A 107 6.97 2.26 -15.73
C ASP A 107 6.93 2.71 -14.26
N ALA A 108 7.95 3.41 -13.78
CA ALA A 108 7.97 3.92 -12.41
C ALA A 108 6.84 4.92 -12.14
N VAL A 109 6.62 5.86 -13.07
CA VAL A 109 5.56 6.87 -12.94
C VAL A 109 4.20 6.22 -13.03
N SER A 110 3.94 5.38 -14.03
CA SER A 110 2.63 4.74 -14.21
C SER A 110 2.28 3.79 -13.06
N LEU A 111 3.24 2.96 -12.61
CA LEU A 111 3.02 1.99 -11.55
C LEU A 111 2.87 2.64 -10.17
N LEU A 112 3.75 3.57 -9.81
CA LEU A 112 3.88 4.05 -8.42
C LEU A 112 3.06 5.32 -8.15
N LEU A 113 3.00 6.24 -9.11
CA LEU A 113 2.29 7.51 -8.99
C LEU A 113 0.95 7.48 -9.72
N GLY A 114 0.95 7.12 -10.99
CA GLY A 114 -0.24 7.10 -11.85
C GLY A 114 -1.35 6.23 -11.27
N SER A 115 -1.01 5.03 -10.79
CA SER A 115 -1.97 4.11 -10.17
C SER A 115 -2.70 4.73 -8.98
N ALA A 116 -2.00 5.46 -8.11
CA ALA A 116 -2.60 6.15 -6.98
C ALA A 116 -3.49 7.32 -7.42
N LEU A 117 -3.05 8.09 -8.43
CA LEU A 117 -3.85 9.18 -9.01
C LEU A 117 -5.13 8.64 -9.64
N TYR A 118 -5.06 7.57 -10.41
CA TYR A 118 -6.23 6.93 -11.01
C TYR A 118 -7.19 6.37 -9.96
N GLY A 119 -6.65 5.70 -8.93
CA GLY A 119 -7.47 5.22 -7.81
C GLY A 119 -8.24 6.36 -7.14
N MET A 120 -7.57 7.45 -6.79
CA MET A 120 -8.20 8.65 -6.23
C MET A 120 -9.23 9.26 -7.17
N LYS A 121 -8.90 9.42 -8.45
CA LYS A 121 -9.79 9.99 -9.48
C LYS A 121 -11.13 9.25 -9.59
N HIS A 122 -11.10 7.92 -9.59
CA HIS A 122 -12.30 7.11 -9.80
C HIS A 122 -13.06 6.81 -8.50
N ALA A 123 -12.40 6.69 -7.36
CA ALA A 123 -13.06 6.50 -6.06
C ALA A 123 -13.72 7.78 -5.52
N ALA A 124 -13.12 8.94 -5.76
CA ALA A 124 -13.61 10.21 -5.22
C ALA A 124 -15.08 10.53 -5.57
N PRO A 125 -15.57 10.37 -6.82
CA PRO A 125 -16.98 10.61 -7.14
C PRO A 125 -17.94 9.72 -6.33
N VAL A 126 -17.60 8.43 -6.14
CA VAL A 126 -18.39 7.48 -5.36
C VAL A 126 -18.47 7.93 -3.90
N MET A 127 -17.30 8.19 -3.29
CA MET A 127 -17.20 8.59 -1.90
C MET A 127 -17.84 9.97 -1.64
N LYS A 128 -17.70 10.92 -2.56
CA LYS A 128 -18.38 12.22 -2.49
C LYS A 128 -19.91 12.07 -2.49
N ALA A 129 -20.46 11.20 -3.31
CA ALA A 129 -21.89 10.92 -3.35
C ALA A 129 -22.38 10.27 -2.06
N GLN A 130 -21.54 9.47 -1.40
CA GLN A 130 -21.83 8.85 -0.10
C GLN A 130 -21.73 9.82 1.08
N GLY A 131 -20.99 10.95 0.93
CA GLY A 131 -20.68 11.87 2.00
C GLY A 131 -19.63 11.34 3.00
N TRP A 132 -18.96 10.25 2.68
CA TRP A 132 -17.93 9.61 3.49
C TRP A 132 -16.99 8.76 2.64
N GLY A 133 -15.72 8.72 3.03
CA GLY A 133 -14.72 7.83 2.44
C GLY A 133 -13.35 7.99 3.08
N SER A 134 -12.53 6.95 3.03
CA SER A 134 -11.12 6.97 3.43
C SER A 134 -10.23 6.48 2.30
N ILE A 135 -9.39 7.35 1.78
CA ILE A 135 -8.40 7.02 0.78
C ILE A 135 -7.03 6.96 1.45
N ILE A 136 -6.34 5.85 1.30
CA ILE A 136 -5.02 5.60 1.86
C ILE A 136 -4.08 5.30 0.72
N ASN A 137 -2.98 6.05 0.61
CA ASN A 137 -1.96 5.83 -0.40
C ASN A 137 -0.70 5.24 0.26
N ASN A 138 -0.18 4.16 -0.29
CA ASN A 138 1.09 3.59 0.19
C ASN A 138 2.27 4.36 -0.41
N SER A 139 2.81 5.31 0.36
CA SER A 139 4.03 6.06 0.05
C SER A 139 5.29 5.29 0.50
N SER A 140 6.27 5.94 1.05
CA SER A 140 7.49 5.33 1.57
C SER A 140 8.34 6.36 2.33
N VAL A 141 9.16 5.92 3.28
CA VAL A 141 10.24 6.75 3.85
C VAL A 141 11.22 7.25 2.78
N ALA A 142 11.26 6.61 1.61
CA ALA A 142 12.05 7.06 0.46
C ALA A 142 11.54 8.40 -0.12
N ALA A 143 10.30 8.79 0.15
CA ALA A 143 9.76 10.11 -0.17
C ALA A 143 10.27 11.20 0.77
N LEU A 144 10.74 10.82 1.97
CA LEU A 144 11.10 11.73 3.06
C LEU A 144 12.61 11.90 3.21
N ARG A 145 13.37 10.84 2.93
CA ARG A 145 14.83 10.84 3.07
C ARG A 145 15.52 10.20 1.88
N THR A 146 16.61 10.83 1.46
CA THR A 146 17.52 10.27 0.44
C THR A 146 18.17 8.97 0.94
N HIS A 147 18.56 8.11 -0.01
CA HIS A 147 19.19 6.81 0.23
C HIS A 147 18.30 5.75 0.93
N MET A 148 16.98 5.99 1.01
CA MET A 148 16.00 5.03 1.53
C MET A 148 15.30 4.23 0.42
N GLY A 149 15.57 4.55 -0.85
CA GLY A 149 15.01 3.89 -2.03
C GLY A 149 15.78 4.26 -3.29
N GLY A 150 15.45 3.61 -4.42
CA GLY A 150 16.00 3.94 -5.73
C GLY A 150 15.59 5.34 -6.20
N TYR A 151 16.30 5.88 -7.21
CA TYR A 151 16.13 7.24 -7.69
C TYR A 151 14.69 7.51 -8.16
N LEU A 152 14.22 6.77 -9.16
CA LEU A 152 12.86 6.92 -9.70
C LEU A 152 11.78 6.57 -8.66
N TYR A 153 12.04 5.56 -7.83
CA TYR A 153 11.12 5.17 -6.74
C TYR A 153 10.87 6.32 -5.77
N SER A 154 11.95 6.95 -5.30
CA SER A 154 11.86 8.05 -4.33
C SER A 154 11.09 9.25 -4.90
N ILE A 155 11.33 9.59 -6.17
CA ILE A 155 10.63 10.67 -6.88
C ILE A 155 9.13 10.36 -6.99
N ALA A 156 8.77 9.14 -7.43
CA ALA A 156 7.38 8.74 -7.57
C ALA A 156 6.65 8.74 -6.21
N LYS A 157 7.29 8.23 -5.15
CA LYS A 157 6.70 8.20 -3.80
C LYS A 157 6.57 9.60 -3.19
N ALA A 158 7.50 10.52 -3.46
CA ALA A 158 7.34 11.93 -3.10
C ALA A 158 6.13 12.56 -3.82
N GLY A 159 5.91 12.22 -5.09
CA GLY A 159 4.72 12.59 -5.84
C GLY A 159 3.42 12.07 -5.20
N VAL A 160 3.40 10.81 -4.75
CA VAL A 160 2.26 10.22 -4.03
C VAL A 160 1.96 10.99 -2.73
N THR A 161 2.99 11.30 -1.95
CA THR A 161 2.83 12.07 -0.70
C THR A 161 2.25 13.46 -0.96
N GLN A 162 2.73 14.15 -2.00
CA GLN A 162 2.20 15.47 -2.37
C GLN A 162 0.77 15.39 -2.92
N ALA A 163 0.48 14.41 -3.78
CA ALA A 163 -0.86 14.19 -4.33
C ALA A 163 -1.89 13.89 -3.23
N THR A 164 -1.49 13.13 -2.20
CA THR A 164 -2.30 12.84 -1.02
C THR A 164 -2.77 14.13 -0.32
N LYS A 165 -1.86 15.06 -0.08
CA LYS A 165 -2.16 16.34 0.58
C LYS A 165 -3.13 17.19 -0.24
N LEU A 166 -2.88 17.30 -1.54
CA LEU A 166 -3.75 18.04 -2.46
C LEU A 166 -5.15 17.44 -2.51
N ALA A 167 -5.26 16.11 -2.67
CA ALA A 167 -6.54 15.43 -2.71
C ALA A 167 -7.31 15.55 -1.38
N GLY A 168 -6.62 15.45 -0.23
CA GLY A 168 -7.25 15.61 1.08
C GLY A 168 -7.82 17.00 1.32
N MET A 169 -7.14 18.04 0.82
CA MET A 169 -7.66 19.42 0.87
C MET A 169 -8.90 19.60 -0.02
N GLU A 170 -8.92 18.97 -1.20
CA GLU A 170 -10.07 19.07 -2.11
C GLU A 170 -11.28 18.27 -1.63
N LEU A 171 -11.05 17.05 -1.14
CA LEU A 171 -12.10 16.10 -0.82
C LEU A 171 -12.65 16.23 0.61
N GLY A 172 -11.90 16.84 1.52
CA GLY A 172 -12.26 16.95 2.94
C GLY A 172 -13.62 17.58 3.19
N ARG A 173 -14.01 18.60 2.42
CA ARG A 173 -15.35 19.23 2.50
C ARG A 173 -16.51 18.29 2.15
N HIS A 174 -16.22 17.13 1.56
CA HIS A 174 -17.18 16.09 1.19
C HIS A 174 -17.18 14.92 2.18
N GLY A 175 -16.51 15.04 3.33
CA GLY A 175 -16.40 13.97 4.31
C GLY A 175 -15.43 12.85 3.91
N VAL A 176 -14.55 13.09 2.93
CA VAL A 176 -13.57 12.11 2.46
C VAL A 176 -12.19 12.48 2.97
N THR A 177 -11.55 11.58 3.72
CA THR A 177 -10.16 11.75 4.15
C THR A 177 -9.21 11.14 3.12
N VAL A 178 -8.05 11.78 2.92
CA VAL A 178 -6.98 11.24 2.08
C VAL A 178 -5.66 11.34 2.84
N ASN A 179 -5.08 10.20 3.13
CA ASN A 179 -3.82 10.10 3.87
C ASN A 179 -2.84 9.18 3.12
N CYS A 180 -1.57 9.28 3.43
CA CYS A 180 -0.64 8.24 3.03
C CYS A 180 0.03 7.58 4.24
N ILE A 181 0.50 6.36 4.03
CA ILE A 181 1.39 5.67 4.95
C ILE A 181 2.76 5.68 4.29
N SER A 182 3.80 6.02 5.06
CA SER A 182 5.20 5.94 4.64
C SER A 182 5.90 4.82 5.42
N PRO A 183 5.88 3.57 4.88
CA PRO A 183 6.59 2.45 5.49
C PRO A 183 8.09 2.65 5.49
N GLY A 184 8.75 2.19 6.57
CA GLY A 184 10.18 1.96 6.61
C GLY A 184 10.58 0.64 5.94
N GLY A 185 11.58 -0.04 6.47
CA GLY A 185 11.99 -1.36 6.02
C GLY A 185 10.98 -2.44 6.43
N ILE A 186 10.10 -2.84 5.53
CA ILE A 186 9.10 -3.90 5.74
C ILE A 186 9.54 -5.15 5.00
N ALA A 187 9.70 -6.27 5.71
CA ALA A 187 10.09 -7.53 5.12
C ALA A 187 8.99 -8.06 4.19
N THR A 188 9.17 -7.87 2.89
CA THR A 188 8.21 -8.22 1.85
C THR A 188 8.92 -8.73 0.59
N PRO A 189 8.23 -9.42 -0.31
CA PRO A 189 8.78 -9.87 -1.59
C PRO A 189 9.35 -8.77 -2.50
N ILE A 190 9.04 -7.49 -2.25
CA ILE A 190 9.55 -6.35 -3.02
C ILE A 190 11.08 -6.31 -3.08
N PHE A 191 11.74 -6.74 -2.00
CA PHE A 191 13.21 -6.81 -1.93
C PHE A 191 13.82 -7.89 -2.82
N PHE A 192 13.00 -8.80 -3.33
CA PHE A 192 13.41 -9.88 -4.26
C PHE A 192 12.85 -9.66 -5.67
N GLY A 193 12.46 -8.43 -5.99
CA GLY A 193 11.91 -8.07 -7.30
C GLY A 193 10.42 -8.33 -7.45
N GLY A 194 9.70 -8.47 -6.34
CA GLY A 194 8.25 -8.66 -6.28
C GLY A 194 7.82 -10.11 -6.06
N SER A 195 6.52 -10.30 -5.85
CA SER A 195 5.95 -11.58 -5.42
C SER A 195 6.12 -12.72 -6.43
N ASP A 196 6.17 -12.41 -7.73
CA ASP A 196 6.29 -13.45 -8.77
C ASP A 196 7.73 -13.94 -8.87
N ARG A 197 8.72 -13.04 -8.79
CA ARG A 197 10.14 -13.41 -8.70
C ARG A 197 10.45 -14.15 -7.42
N ALA A 198 9.92 -13.69 -6.29
CA ALA A 198 10.09 -14.38 -5.02
C ALA A 198 9.53 -15.80 -5.06
N ALA A 199 8.34 -15.99 -5.65
CA ALA A 199 7.73 -17.31 -5.81
C ALA A 199 8.51 -18.26 -6.76
N ALA A 200 9.29 -17.71 -7.68
CA ALA A 200 10.15 -18.48 -8.58
C ALA A 200 11.51 -18.89 -7.97
N MET A 201 11.80 -18.45 -6.74
CA MET A 201 13.03 -18.88 -6.04
C MET A 201 12.93 -20.35 -5.65
N ALA A 202 14.10 -21.01 -5.59
CA ALA A 202 14.18 -22.42 -5.20
C ALA A 202 13.57 -22.65 -3.80
N GLU A 203 13.01 -23.82 -3.59
CA GLU A 203 12.39 -24.22 -2.32
C GLU A 203 13.33 -24.01 -1.12
N GLY A 204 12.83 -23.40 -0.06
CA GLY A 204 13.60 -23.02 1.13
C GLY A 204 14.52 -21.80 0.98
N HIS A 205 14.85 -21.39 -0.26
CA HIS A 205 15.73 -20.24 -0.48
C HIS A 205 15.04 -18.90 -0.17
N LEU A 206 13.76 -18.77 -0.51
CA LEU A 206 12.97 -17.58 -0.17
C LEU A 206 12.87 -17.39 1.35
N GLU A 207 12.55 -18.44 2.08
CA GLU A 207 12.40 -18.38 3.54
C GLU A 207 13.72 -17.97 4.23
N ALA A 208 14.84 -18.59 3.84
CA ALA A 208 16.16 -18.23 4.34
C ALA A 208 16.54 -16.76 4.00
N SER A 209 16.18 -16.31 2.80
CA SER A 209 16.42 -14.94 2.34
C SER A 209 15.55 -13.93 3.08
N MET A 210 14.28 -14.25 3.34
CA MET A 210 13.38 -13.42 4.15
C MET A 210 13.89 -13.30 5.58
N ALA A 211 14.28 -14.39 6.22
CA ALA A 211 14.85 -14.37 7.57
C ALA A 211 16.14 -13.54 7.65
N LYS A 212 16.99 -13.60 6.62
CA LYS A 212 18.18 -12.74 6.53
C LYS A 212 17.80 -11.28 6.35
N LEU A 213 16.81 -10.98 5.51
CA LEU A 213 16.29 -9.63 5.30
C LEU A 213 15.77 -9.05 6.61
N GLU A 214 14.94 -9.78 7.35
CA GLU A 214 14.39 -9.34 8.63
C GLU A 214 15.48 -8.99 9.64
N ARG A 215 16.51 -9.85 9.78
CA ARG A 215 17.66 -9.55 10.64
C ARG A 215 18.40 -8.27 10.22
N ASN A 216 18.54 -8.02 8.92
CA ASN A 216 19.22 -6.83 8.43
C ASN A 216 18.38 -5.56 8.65
N LEU A 217 17.06 -5.64 8.42
CA LEU A 217 16.14 -4.53 8.64
C LEU A 217 16.05 -4.18 10.13
N ALA A 218 16.05 -5.19 11.02
CA ALA A 218 16.05 -4.96 12.45
C ALA A 218 17.24 -4.09 12.91
N LYS A 219 18.43 -4.34 12.36
CA LYS A 219 19.64 -3.55 12.68
C LYS A 219 19.56 -2.10 12.19
N ALA A 220 18.67 -1.78 11.27
CA ALA A 220 18.51 -0.44 10.70
C ALA A 220 17.50 0.43 11.47
N THR A 221 16.89 -0.10 12.54
CA THR A 221 15.88 0.61 13.31
C THR A 221 16.25 0.75 14.79
N PRO A 222 15.89 1.89 15.43
CA PRO A 222 16.11 2.10 16.87
C PRO A 222 15.51 1.01 17.76
N ILE A 223 14.35 0.48 17.42
CA ILE A 223 13.69 -0.57 18.21
C ILE A 223 14.22 -1.98 17.92
N GLN A 224 15.21 -2.11 17.03
CA GLN A 224 15.87 -3.36 16.65
C GLN A 224 14.90 -4.47 16.23
N LYS A 225 13.84 -4.09 15.52
CA LYS A 225 12.84 -5.01 14.94
C LYS A 225 12.65 -4.70 13.46
N SER A 226 12.49 -5.74 12.66
CA SER A 226 12.02 -5.60 11.29
C SER A 226 10.56 -5.16 11.27
N GLY A 227 10.21 -4.27 10.37
CA GLY A 227 8.81 -4.06 10.03
C GLY A 227 8.25 -5.29 9.29
N LEU A 228 7.01 -5.62 9.58
CA LEU A 228 6.28 -6.70 8.95
C LEU A 228 5.03 -6.16 8.23
N PRO A 229 4.49 -6.85 7.23
CA PRO A 229 3.27 -6.44 6.52
C PRO A 229 2.11 -6.05 7.45
N ARG A 230 1.92 -6.80 8.54
CA ARG A 230 0.87 -6.54 9.54
C ARG A 230 1.00 -5.19 10.25
N ASP A 231 2.21 -4.65 10.37
CA ASP A 231 2.42 -3.35 11.03
C ASP A 231 1.85 -2.22 10.17
N ILE A 232 1.96 -2.35 8.85
CA ILE A 232 1.37 -1.41 7.90
C ILE A 232 -0.14 -1.63 7.76
N ALA A 233 -0.58 -2.89 7.78
CA ALA A 233 -2.01 -3.22 7.78
C ALA A 233 -2.73 -2.61 9.00
N ALA A 234 -2.10 -2.62 10.18
CA ALA A 234 -2.64 -2.00 11.40
C ALA A 234 -2.77 -0.48 11.27
N ALA A 235 -1.79 0.18 10.66
CA ALA A 235 -1.84 1.61 10.37
C ALA A 235 -2.95 1.93 9.34
N ALA A 236 -3.09 1.11 8.30
CA ALA A 236 -4.17 1.23 7.32
C ALA A 236 -5.54 1.03 7.98
N LEU A 237 -5.68 0.05 8.88
CA LEU A 237 -6.90 -0.18 9.65
C LEU A 237 -7.31 1.05 10.48
N PHE A 238 -6.35 1.67 11.17
CA PHE A 238 -6.61 2.90 11.93
C PHE A 238 -7.16 4.00 11.02
N LEU A 239 -6.49 4.29 9.90
CA LEU A 239 -6.92 5.34 8.96
C LEU A 239 -8.24 5.02 8.24
N ALA A 240 -8.57 3.74 8.07
CA ALA A 240 -9.79 3.26 7.44
C ALA A 240 -11.00 3.23 8.39
N SER A 241 -10.75 3.18 9.69
CA SER A 241 -11.80 3.08 10.73
C SER A 241 -12.33 4.45 11.15
N ASP A 242 -13.40 4.45 11.93
CA ASP A 242 -13.96 5.68 12.50
C ASP A 242 -12.99 6.36 13.46
N GLU A 243 -12.00 5.66 14.00
CA GLU A 243 -10.95 6.24 14.86
C GLU A 243 -10.03 7.19 14.07
N GLY A 244 -9.84 6.95 12.76
CA GLY A 244 -9.03 7.79 11.88
C GLY A 244 -9.77 8.98 11.26
N HIS A 245 -11.07 9.17 11.54
CA HIS A 245 -11.91 10.15 10.84
C HIS A 245 -11.41 11.61 10.90
N TYR A 246 -10.62 11.96 11.90
CA TYR A 246 -10.07 13.32 12.07
C TYR A 246 -8.63 13.47 11.54
N VAL A 247 -8.10 12.42 10.90
CA VAL A 247 -6.79 12.45 10.25
C VAL A 247 -6.98 12.67 8.76
N ASN A 248 -6.46 13.78 8.23
CA ASN A 248 -6.56 14.13 6.81
C ASN A 248 -5.29 14.82 6.32
N CYS A 249 -4.92 14.67 5.05
CA CYS A 249 -3.72 15.25 4.44
C CYS A 249 -2.41 14.83 5.12
N HIS A 250 -2.42 13.73 5.87
CA HIS A 250 -1.30 13.33 6.72
C HIS A 250 -0.43 12.27 6.03
N ASP A 251 0.88 12.39 6.27
CA ASP A 251 1.86 11.35 5.95
C ASP A 251 2.18 10.57 7.23
N PHE A 252 1.58 9.40 7.36
CA PHE A 252 1.67 8.56 8.55
C PHE A 252 2.90 7.66 8.44
N VAL A 253 4.01 8.11 9.02
CA VAL A 253 5.29 7.39 8.99
C VAL A 253 5.25 6.18 9.93
N VAL A 254 5.53 4.99 9.39
CA VAL A 254 5.56 3.71 10.13
C VAL A 254 6.89 3.02 9.83
N ASP A 255 7.93 3.39 10.57
CA ASP A 255 9.32 3.06 10.22
C ASP A 255 10.21 2.68 11.41
N ALA A 256 9.61 2.49 12.59
CA ALA A 256 10.35 2.19 13.83
C ALA A 256 11.44 3.22 14.16
N GLY A 257 11.25 4.49 13.75
CA GLY A 257 12.21 5.58 13.98
C GLY A 257 13.35 5.64 12.97
N MET A 258 13.32 4.89 11.88
CA MET A 258 14.39 4.85 10.88
C MET A 258 14.66 6.23 10.26
N THR A 259 13.64 7.05 10.01
CA THR A 259 13.81 8.40 9.46
C THR A 259 14.26 9.43 10.49
N ALA A 260 13.94 9.24 11.76
CA ALA A 260 14.36 10.14 12.85
C ALA A 260 15.83 9.91 13.25
N ALA A 261 16.34 8.70 13.01
CA ALA A 261 17.70 8.35 13.32
C ALA A 261 18.69 8.94 12.32
N GLY A 262 19.83 9.41 12.81
CA GLY A 262 21.01 9.66 11.99
C GLY A 262 21.58 8.33 11.44
N ARG A 263 22.70 8.40 10.68
CA ARG A 263 23.44 7.20 10.21
C ARG A 263 24.12 6.39 11.32
N ASN A 264 23.75 6.57 12.55
CA ASN A 264 24.44 5.96 13.69
C ASN A 264 24.03 4.49 13.81
N ASN A 265 25.02 3.63 13.87
CA ASN A 265 24.87 2.26 14.36
C ASN A 265 24.30 2.35 15.78
N PHE A 266 23.09 1.87 15.98
CA PHE A 266 22.45 1.84 17.31
C PHE A 266 23.15 0.92 18.30
N GLU A 267 24.19 0.19 17.88
CA GLU A 267 25.08 -0.60 18.73
C GLU A 267 25.95 0.26 19.66
N ALA A 268 25.99 1.60 19.50
CA ALA A 268 26.88 2.49 20.22
C ALA A 268 26.24 3.22 21.43
N VAL A 269 25.02 2.91 21.81
CA VAL A 269 24.34 3.48 22.98
C VAL A 269 24.06 2.36 23.98
N ALA A 270 25.15 1.83 24.58
CA ALA A 270 25.11 1.01 25.78
C ALA A 270 25.77 1.78 26.93
#